data_e7d9efa1da3b0052076f324cf834bfac
#
_entry.id   e7d9efa1da3b0052076f324cf834bfac
#
_cell.length_a   1.000
_cell.length_b   1.000
_cell.length_c   1.000
_cell.angle_alpha   90.00
_cell.angle_beta   90.00
_cell.angle_gamma   90.00
#
_symmetry.space_group_name_H-M   'P 1'
#
loop_
_entity.id
_entity.type
_entity.pdbx_description
1 polymer ?
#
loop_
_entity_poly.entity_id
_entity_poly.type
_entity_poly.pdbx_seq_one_letter_code
_entity_poly.pdbx_strand_id
1 'polypeptide(L)'
;MPEIMGAGVALLDYDNDGDLDIYLVQGTRLDHGGKLLSPPPSGWKPGSRLFKNLLAETGELRFVDVTEKAGVGHIGYGMGVAAGDYDNDVFLDLYVTNFGHNVLYHNNGDGTFTDVTRQAGVDDTHWSTSAAWVDVDGDGWLDLFVCNYVDFTVEGNRGCSSAAGEPDYCTPKMYHAVPSRLFRNLRNGKFEDITEASRINSSYGPALGVLCADFNGDGLTDIYVANDTSANLLWLNQGDGTFRESALDMGVAYSMDGLAKAGMGVTLADVENNGGLVLLVTNLTGEGVTVFRGDAHGQFDDATADFGLLQPTFGYTGFGTQWFDYDNDGWLDLFIANGGVTLGSASPARGSRYAQPKQLFHNEGRGRQFRHVSPEAGSVFQIAEVSRAAAFGDIDNDGAIDIVVANNNGPVRLLRNQIGQRRHWLTVKLEAEKVNRFAIGARVTVIRRGNDALVGRVHTDSSYLSANDVRVHFGLGDQPEIEAVQVSWPDGSKERFESVKCDRIVTLRQGSGKLL
;
A
#
# COMPACT_ATOMS: atom_id res chain seq x y z
N MET A 1 -10.70 -20.15 -2.09
CA MET A 1 -10.45 -18.90 -1.33
C MET A 1 -9.35 -18.02 -1.95
N PRO A 2 -8.19 -18.52 -2.40
CA PRO A 2 -7.17 -17.64 -2.99
C PRO A 2 -7.68 -16.78 -4.15
N GLU A 3 -8.66 -17.26 -4.89
CA GLU A 3 -9.26 -16.61 -6.06
C GLU A 3 -9.93 -15.27 -5.78
N ILE A 4 -10.30 -15.02 -4.52
CA ILE A 4 -10.97 -13.76 -4.15
C ILE A 4 -10.03 -12.71 -3.58
N MET A 5 -8.75 -13.03 -3.35
CA MET A 5 -7.82 -12.19 -2.59
C MET A 5 -6.83 -11.39 -3.46
N GLY A 6 -6.18 -12.00 -4.46
CA GLY A 6 -5.21 -11.32 -5.33
C GLY A 6 -5.92 -10.47 -6.37
N ALA A 7 -5.30 -9.54 -7.05
CA ALA A 7 -3.95 -9.38 -7.51
C ALA A 7 -3.31 -8.07 -7.03
N GLY A 8 -2.00 -8.09 -6.79
CA GLY A 8 -1.20 -6.93 -6.39
C GLY A 8 -0.70 -6.08 -7.56
N VAL A 9 -0.25 -4.85 -7.24
CA VAL A 9 0.35 -3.92 -8.20
C VAL A 9 1.40 -3.05 -7.53
N ALA A 10 2.52 -2.78 -8.22
CA ALA A 10 3.51 -1.79 -7.79
C ALA A 10 3.72 -0.73 -8.87
N LEU A 11 3.93 0.50 -8.40
CA LEU A 11 4.49 1.61 -9.17
C LEU A 11 5.91 1.87 -8.65
N LEU A 12 6.90 1.82 -9.53
CA LEU A 12 8.30 2.02 -9.19
C LEU A 12 9.09 2.48 -10.43
N ASP A 13 10.10 3.28 -10.23
CA ASP A 13 11.13 3.61 -11.23
C ASP A 13 12.23 2.54 -11.12
N TYR A 14 12.10 1.42 -11.89
CA TYR A 14 12.98 0.26 -11.70
C TYR A 14 14.36 0.42 -12.35
N ASP A 15 14.49 1.27 -13.35
CA ASP A 15 15.75 1.49 -14.07
C ASP A 15 16.32 2.91 -13.89
N ASN A 16 15.74 3.69 -12.95
CA ASN A 16 16.16 5.03 -12.54
C ASN A 16 16.20 6.04 -13.70
N ASP A 17 15.27 5.92 -14.67
CA ASP A 17 15.14 6.87 -15.77
C ASP A 17 14.22 8.06 -15.47
N GLY A 18 13.54 8.03 -14.31
CA GLY A 18 12.74 9.12 -13.74
C GLY A 18 11.24 9.00 -14.00
N ASP A 19 10.78 8.01 -14.74
CA ASP A 19 9.36 7.71 -14.90
C ASP A 19 8.94 6.41 -14.16
N LEU A 20 7.65 6.30 -13.89
CA LEU A 20 7.13 5.16 -13.11
C LEU A 20 6.74 4.01 -14.02
N ASP A 21 7.23 2.84 -13.67
CA ASP A 21 6.92 1.55 -14.28
C ASP A 21 5.82 0.82 -13.51
N ILE A 22 5.22 -0.20 -14.12
CA ILE A 22 4.12 -0.97 -13.52
C ILE A 22 4.53 -2.43 -13.38
N TYR A 23 4.56 -2.95 -12.15
CA TYR A 23 4.64 -4.38 -11.90
C TYR A 23 3.27 -4.94 -11.49
N LEU A 24 2.75 -5.90 -12.26
CA LEU A 24 1.47 -6.55 -12.02
C LEU A 24 1.68 -7.96 -11.50
N VAL A 25 1.18 -8.24 -10.31
CA VAL A 25 1.18 -9.57 -9.72
C VAL A 25 0.00 -10.36 -10.28
N GLN A 26 0.24 -11.61 -10.68
CA GLN A 26 -0.79 -12.49 -11.20
C GLN A 26 -0.87 -13.79 -10.41
N GLY A 27 -2.11 -14.19 -10.10
CA GLY A 27 -2.42 -15.54 -9.71
C GLY A 27 -2.38 -16.47 -10.93
N THR A 28 -2.32 -17.75 -10.67
CA THR A 28 -2.39 -18.78 -11.70
C THR A 28 -3.46 -19.81 -11.35
N ARG A 29 -3.70 -20.78 -12.24
CA ARG A 29 -4.68 -21.84 -11.98
C ARG A 29 -4.07 -22.91 -11.08
N LEU A 30 -4.78 -23.32 -10.05
CA LEU A 30 -4.44 -24.44 -9.19
C LEU A 30 -5.32 -25.65 -9.54
N ASP A 31 -4.74 -26.86 -9.58
CA ASP A 31 -5.50 -28.11 -9.62
C ASP A 31 -5.92 -28.52 -8.18
N HIS A 32 -6.60 -29.66 -8.07
CA HIS A 32 -7.02 -30.19 -6.77
C HIS A 32 -5.85 -30.62 -5.86
N GLY A 33 -4.63 -30.69 -6.36
CA GLY A 33 -3.41 -30.99 -5.60
C GLY A 33 -2.56 -29.74 -5.33
N GLY A 34 -3.09 -28.54 -5.56
CA GLY A 34 -2.35 -27.28 -5.42
C GLY A 34 -1.30 -27.05 -6.50
N LYS A 35 -1.24 -27.93 -7.51
CA LYS A 35 -0.32 -27.77 -8.62
C LYS A 35 -0.87 -26.80 -9.65
N LEU A 36 0.04 -26.08 -10.27
CA LEU A 36 -0.30 -25.17 -11.37
C LEU A 36 -0.90 -25.95 -12.55
N LEU A 37 -2.11 -25.58 -12.97
CA LEU A 37 -2.72 -26.18 -14.16
C LEU A 37 -2.04 -25.65 -15.42
N SER A 38 -1.61 -26.56 -16.29
CA SER A 38 -1.15 -26.22 -17.65
C SER A 38 -1.92 -26.99 -18.70
N PRO A 39 -2.06 -26.46 -19.92
CA PRO A 39 -1.70 -25.11 -20.36
C PRO A 39 -2.81 -24.08 -20.06
N PRO A 40 -2.46 -22.77 -20.03
CA PRO A 40 -3.44 -21.71 -19.96
C PRO A 40 -4.30 -21.64 -21.23
N PRO A 41 -5.44 -20.89 -21.20
CA PRO A 41 -6.17 -20.57 -22.41
C PRO A 41 -5.26 -19.97 -23.48
N SER A 42 -5.54 -20.24 -24.75
CA SER A 42 -4.76 -19.70 -25.87
C SER A 42 -4.59 -18.17 -25.75
N GLY A 43 -3.34 -17.72 -25.75
CA GLY A 43 -2.99 -16.30 -25.66
C GLY A 43 -2.78 -15.74 -24.22
N TRP A 44 -3.10 -16.51 -23.17
CA TRP A 44 -2.77 -16.10 -21.81
C TRP A 44 -1.35 -16.56 -21.44
N LYS A 45 -0.52 -15.63 -20.98
CA LYS A 45 0.81 -15.90 -20.46
C LYS A 45 0.75 -15.90 -18.93
N PRO A 46 1.01 -17.04 -18.25
CA PRO A 46 1.03 -17.07 -16.79
C PRO A 46 2.20 -16.25 -16.23
N GLY A 47 2.05 -15.81 -14.97
CA GLY A 47 3.08 -15.11 -14.21
C GLY A 47 2.93 -13.60 -14.19
N SER A 48 3.58 -13.01 -13.20
CA SER A 48 3.63 -11.56 -12.99
C SER A 48 4.26 -10.85 -14.18
N ARG A 49 3.98 -9.55 -14.33
CA ARG A 49 4.39 -8.75 -15.49
C ARG A 49 5.01 -7.43 -15.08
N LEU A 50 6.14 -7.08 -15.72
CA LEU A 50 6.75 -5.76 -15.64
C LEU A 50 6.53 -5.01 -16.95
N PHE A 51 5.96 -3.83 -16.85
CA PHE A 51 5.74 -2.92 -17.98
C PHE A 51 6.59 -1.67 -17.79
N LYS A 52 7.61 -1.52 -18.65
CA LYS A 52 8.41 -0.31 -18.69
C LYS A 52 7.62 0.83 -19.33
N ASN A 53 7.59 1.97 -18.67
CA ASN A 53 7.16 3.24 -19.24
C ASN A 53 8.25 3.72 -20.23
N LEU A 54 7.86 4.35 -21.31
CA LEU A 54 8.77 4.91 -22.30
C LEU A 54 8.67 6.44 -22.36
N LEU A 55 8.15 7.07 -21.31
CA LEU A 55 7.96 8.52 -21.28
C LEU A 55 9.30 9.26 -21.36
N ALA A 56 10.30 8.81 -20.61
CA ALA A 56 11.64 9.41 -20.62
C ALA A 56 12.31 9.31 -21.98
N GLU A 57 12.16 8.19 -22.71
CA GLU A 57 12.79 7.99 -24.02
C GLU A 57 12.04 8.65 -25.18
N THR A 58 10.70 8.69 -25.09
CA THR A 58 9.86 9.09 -26.25
C THR A 58 9.10 10.39 -26.06
N GLY A 59 8.93 10.84 -24.82
CA GLY A 59 8.06 11.95 -24.45
C GLY A 59 6.57 11.60 -24.51
N GLU A 60 6.22 10.33 -24.69
CA GLU A 60 4.84 9.84 -24.75
C GLU A 60 4.61 8.75 -23.71
N LEU A 61 3.50 8.84 -22.97
CA LEU A 61 3.08 7.80 -22.02
C LEU A 61 2.76 6.51 -22.79
N ARG A 62 3.66 5.56 -22.74
CA ARG A 62 3.56 4.28 -23.42
C ARG A 62 4.26 3.18 -22.65
N PHE A 63 3.62 2.03 -22.52
CA PHE A 63 4.17 0.87 -21.81
C PHE A 63 4.58 -0.25 -22.75
N VAL A 64 5.70 -0.92 -22.42
CA VAL A 64 6.21 -2.11 -23.10
C VAL A 64 6.41 -3.23 -22.08
N ASP A 65 5.90 -4.43 -22.38
CA ASP A 65 6.15 -5.64 -21.56
C ASP A 65 7.62 -6.04 -21.67
N VAL A 66 8.37 -5.86 -20.58
CA VAL A 66 9.79 -6.21 -20.47
C VAL A 66 10.04 -7.41 -19.57
N THR A 67 8.99 -8.10 -19.13
CA THR A 67 9.01 -9.17 -18.13
C THR A 67 10.07 -10.24 -18.41
N GLU A 68 10.11 -10.76 -19.64
CA GLU A 68 11.05 -11.83 -20.02
C GLU A 68 12.51 -11.32 -20.02
N LYS A 69 12.72 -10.08 -20.49
CA LYS A 69 14.04 -9.43 -20.50
C LYS A 69 14.51 -9.13 -19.08
N ALA A 70 13.62 -8.63 -18.25
CA ALA A 70 13.92 -8.28 -16.85
C ALA A 70 14.05 -9.50 -15.93
N GLY A 71 13.53 -10.68 -16.34
CA GLY A 71 13.64 -11.90 -15.54
C GLY A 71 12.67 -11.99 -14.35
N VAL A 72 11.57 -11.21 -14.34
CA VAL A 72 10.64 -11.10 -13.18
C VAL A 72 9.29 -11.81 -13.39
N GLY A 73 9.19 -12.70 -14.35
CA GLY A 73 7.96 -13.40 -14.73
C GLY A 73 7.66 -14.63 -13.86
N HIS A 74 7.72 -14.52 -12.53
CA HIS A 74 7.43 -15.64 -11.63
C HIS A 74 6.06 -16.26 -11.89
N ILE A 75 6.02 -17.58 -11.98
CA ILE A 75 4.80 -18.37 -12.15
C ILE A 75 4.45 -18.99 -10.79
N GLY A 76 3.81 -18.22 -9.94
CA GLY A 76 3.25 -18.62 -8.65
C GLY A 76 1.80 -18.25 -8.55
N TYR A 77 1.18 -18.49 -7.40
CA TYR A 77 -0.12 -17.91 -7.12
C TYR A 77 0.09 -16.57 -6.40
N GLY A 78 0.44 -15.55 -7.20
CA GLY A 78 0.80 -14.23 -6.70
C GLY A 78 -0.34 -13.53 -5.99
N MET A 79 0.00 -12.85 -4.90
CA MET A 79 -0.89 -12.04 -4.07
C MET A 79 -0.52 -10.57 -4.15
N GLY A 80 0.54 -10.16 -3.46
CA GLY A 80 0.98 -8.79 -3.32
C GLY A 80 2.42 -8.54 -3.74
N VAL A 81 2.85 -7.30 -3.65
CA VAL A 81 4.22 -6.87 -3.92
C VAL A 81 4.60 -5.72 -3.00
N ALA A 82 5.86 -5.72 -2.54
CA ALA A 82 6.50 -4.59 -1.87
C ALA A 82 7.75 -4.18 -2.66
N ALA A 83 7.95 -2.87 -2.85
CA ALA A 83 9.12 -2.30 -3.51
C ALA A 83 9.99 -1.54 -2.50
N GLY A 84 11.31 -1.77 -2.50
CA GLY A 84 12.28 -1.12 -1.61
C GLY A 84 13.70 -1.52 -1.95
N ASP A 85 14.65 -0.64 -1.69
CA ASP A 85 16.09 -0.86 -1.88
C ASP A 85 16.66 -1.47 -0.59
N TYR A 86 16.70 -2.83 -0.54
CA TYR A 86 17.10 -3.52 0.69
C TYR A 86 18.61 -3.60 0.87
N ASP A 87 19.40 -3.42 -0.18
CA ASP A 87 20.87 -3.52 -0.12
C ASP A 87 21.60 -2.18 -0.34
N ASN A 88 20.82 -1.08 -0.38
CA ASN A 88 21.30 0.29 -0.47
C ASN A 88 22.14 0.58 -1.74
N ASP A 89 21.78 -0.03 -2.87
CA ASP A 89 22.46 0.14 -4.15
C ASP A 89 21.80 1.18 -5.07
N VAL A 90 20.73 1.85 -4.60
CA VAL A 90 19.90 2.88 -5.27
C VAL A 90 18.91 2.35 -6.31
N PHE A 91 18.77 1.05 -6.46
CA PHE A 91 17.75 0.43 -7.30
C PHE A 91 16.67 -0.21 -6.44
N LEU A 92 15.41 -0.08 -6.84
CA LEU A 92 14.30 -0.67 -6.10
C LEU A 92 14.19 -2.16 -6.42
N ASP A 93 14.20 -2.97 -5.36
CA ASP A 93 13.97 -4.41 -5.40
C ASP A 93 12.49 -4.74 -5.22
N LEU A 94 12.10 -5.97 -5.55
CA LEU A 94 10.72 -6.42 -5.44
C LEU A 94 10.60 -7.66 -4.55
N TYR A 95 9.74 -7.59 -3.52
CA TYR A 95 9.30 -8.77 -2.80
C TYR A 95 7.87 -9.12 -3.18
N VAL A 96 7.67 -10.28 -3.80
CA VAL A 96 6.39 -10.77 -4.31
C VAL A 96 5.84 -11.83 -3.37
N THR A 97 4.69 -11.54 -2.75
CA THR A 97 4.00 -12.48 -1.88
C THR A 97 3.11 -13.43 -2.69
N ASN A 98 2.97 -14.67 -2.20
CA ASN A 98 2.23 -15.72 -2.89
C ASN A 98 1.36 -16.54 -1.91
N PHE A 99 0.41 -17.26 -2.46
CA PHE A 99 -0.09 -18.48 -1.84
C PHE A 99 0.93 -19.59 -2.12
N GLY A 100 1.80 -19.88 -1.14
CA GLY A 100 3.01 -20.69 -1.29
C GLY A 100 4.29 -19.83 -1.28
N HIS A 101 5.34 -20.29 -1.94
CA HIS A 101 6.66 -19.64 -1.91
C HIS A 101 6.64 -18.18 -2.38
N ASN A 102 7.12 -17.28 -1.53
CA ASN A 102 7.36 -15.87 -1.87
C ASN A 102 8.66 -15.73 -2.68
N VAL A 103 8.84 -14.56 -3.32
CA VAL A 103 10.02 -14.31 -4.17
C VAL A 103 10.60 -12.94 -3.86
N LEU A 104 11.92 -12.89 -3.59
CA LEU A 104 12.71 -11.66 -3.55
C LEU A 104 13.52 -11.53 -4.84
N TYR A 105 13.25 -10.49 -5.59
CA TYR A 105 14.01 -10.09 -6.76
C TYR A 105 14.96 -8.95 -6.43
N HIS A 106 16.26 -9.21 -6.51
CA HIS A 106 17.29 -8.18 -6.49
C HIS A 106 17.40 -7.51 -7.86
N ASN A 107 17.35 -6.20 -7.90
CA ASN A 107 17.52 -5.39 -9.10
C ASN A 107 19.01 -5.23 -9.42
N ASN A 108 19.47 -5.73 -10.55
CA ASN A 108 20.88 -5.71 -10.92
C ASN A 108 21.38 -4.35 -11.43
N GLY A 109 20.52 -3.33 -11.52
CA GLY A 109 20.86 -1.98 -12.02
C GLY A 109 21.09 -1.89 -13.53
N ASP A 110 20.87 -2.96 -14.27
CA ASP A 110 21.04 -3.03 -15.73
C ASP A 110 19.73 -3.30 -16.50
N GLY A 111 18.60 -3.14 -15.78
CA GLY A 111 17.25 -3.42 -16.28
C GLY A 111 16.84 -4.90 -16.16
N THR A 112 17.62 -5.70 -15.41
CA THR A 112 17.30 -7.10 -15.10
C THR A 112 17.24 -7.33 -13.60
N PHE A 113 16.61 -8.43 -13.19
CA PHE A 113 16.51 -8.86 -11.80
C PHE A 113 17.01 -10.29 -11.63
N THR A 114 17.47 -10.57 -10.42
CA THR A 114 17.89 -11.93 -10.00
C THR A 114 17.01 -12.39 -8.83
N ASP A 115 16.42 -13.60 -8.94
CA ASP A 115 15.75 -14.24 -7.81
C ASP A 115 16.79 -14.67 -6.77
N VAL A 116 16.80 -13.99 -5.63
CA VAL A 116 17.73 -14.22 -4.51
C VAL A 116 17.03 -14.79 -3.27
N THR A 117 15.77 -15.17 -3.37
CA THR A 117 14.89 -15.56 -2.25
C THR A 117 15.54 -16.52 -1.27
N ARG A 118 16.06 -17.66 -1.79
CA ARG A 118 16.69 -18.68 -0.96
C ARG A 118 18.05 -18.24 -0.41
N GLN A 119 18.81 -17.48 -1.20
CA GLN A 119 20.11 -16.95 -0.78
C GLN A 119 19.96 -15.91 0.32
N ALA A 120 18.92 -15.07 0.21
CA ALA A 120 18.58 -14.05 1.19
C ALA A 120 17.95 -14.63 2.47
N GLY A 121 17.35 -15.83 2.41
CA GLY A 121 16.72 -16.48 3.56
C GLY A 121 15.32 -15.95 3.89
N VAL A 122 14.59 -15.42 2.89
CA VAL A 122 13.26 -14.81 3.05
C VAL A 122 12.13 -15.62 2.37
N ASP A 123 12.37 -16.91 2.09
CA ASP A 123 11.37 -17.81 1.53
C ASP A 123 10.32 -18.15 2.58
N ASP A 124 9.14 -17.57 2.49
CA ASP A 124 7.97 -17.95 3.28
C ASP A 124 7.01 -18.76 2.40
N THR A 125 6.56 -19.89 2.92
CA THR A 125 5.70 -20.85 2.20
C THR A 125 4.24 -20.79 2.62
N HIS A 126 3.89 -19.90 3.54
CA HIS A 126 2.52 -19.67 3.97
C HIS A 126 1.71 -18.95 2.89
N TRP A 127 0.45 -18.76 3.15
CA TRP A 127 -0.35 -17.85 2.35
C TRP A 127 -0.05 -16.42 2.78
N SER A 128 0.94 -15.82 2.13
CA SER A 128 1.32 -14.43 2.37
C SER A 128 0.44 -13.46 1.58
N THR A 129 0.20 -12.29 2.15
CA THR A 129 -0.65 -11.21 1.59
C THR A 129 0.15 -9.94 1.38
N SER A 130 -0.10 -8.85 2.10
CA SER A 130 0.73 -7.64 1.98
C SER A 130 2.10 -7.83 2.63
N ALA A 131 3.08 -7.07 2.17
CA ALA A 131 4.40 -6.96 2.79
C ALA A 131 4.83 -5.49 2.82
N ALA A 132 5.76 -5.15 3.72
CA ALA A 132 6.31 -3.80 3.84
C ALA A 132 7.81 -3.86 4.09
N TRP A 133 8.54 -2.98 3.41
CA TRP A 133 9.93 -2.66 3.74
C TRP A 133 9.97 -1.59 4.82
N VAL A 134 10.74 -1.82 5.85
CA VAL A 134 10.78 -1.00 7.06
C VAL A 134 12.15 -1.12 7.75
N ASP A 135 12.69 -0.03 8.25
CA ASP A 135 13.88 -0.04 9.11
C ASP A 135 13.38 -0.08 10.57
N VAL A 136 13.42 -1.27 11.21
CA VAL A 136 12.84 -1.48 12.55
C VAL A 136 13.82 -1.23 13.67
N ASP A 137 15.13 -1.27 13.41
CA ASP A 137 16.18 -1.07 14.41
C ASP A 137 16.99 0.23 14.23
N GLY A 138 16.61 1.05 13.22
CA GLY A 138 17.19 2.37 12.96
C GLY A 138 18.63 2.28 12.42
N ASP A 139 19.00 1.16 11.81
CA ASP A 139 20.36 0.90 11.36
C ASP A 139 20.65 1.39 9.93
N GLY A 140 19.61 1.90 9.24
CA GLY A 140 19.68 2.45 7.88
C GLY A 140 19.56 1.40 6.77
N TRP A 141 19.16 0.17 7.11
CA TRP A 141 18.89 -0.90 6.16
C TRP A 141 17.43 -1.34 6.30
N LEU A 142 16.79 -1.62 5.18
CA LEU A 142 15.40 -2.03 5.21
C LEU A 142 15.25 -3.49 5.61
N ASP A 143 14.48 -3.74 6.66
CA ASP A 143 13.95 -5.02 7.08
C ASP A 143 12.67 -5.34 6.32
N LEU A 144 12.17 -6.56 6.46
CA LEU A 144 11.00 -7.00 5.73
C LEU A 144 9.94 -7.56 6.67
N PHE A 145 8.75 -6.94 6.69
CA PHE A 145 7.56 -7.48 7.33
C PHE A 145 6.64 -8.13 6.31
N VAL A 146 6.17 -9.36 6.59
CA VAL A 146 5.29 -10.15 5.70
C VAL A 146 4.04 -10.57 6.44
N CYS A 147 2.88 -10.13 5.97
CA CYS A 147 1.59 -10.57 6.46
C CYS A 147 1.27 -11.99 5.99
N ASN A 148 0.81 -12.85 6.90
CA ASN A 148 0.31 -14.17 6.60
C ASN A 148 -1.18 -14.28 6.97
N TYR A 149 -1.94 -15.03 6.17
CA TYR A 149 -3.40 -15.07 6.30
C TYR A 149 -3.86 -16.26 7.15
N VAL A 150 -4.13 -17.38 6.52
CA VAL A 150 -4.64 -18.58 7.21
C VAL A 150 -3.97 -19.87 6.69
N ASP A 151 -4.12 -20.97 7.44
CA ASP A 151 -3.57 -22.30 7.13
C ASP A 151 -4.34 -23.06 6.03
N PHE A 152 -4.93 -22.32 5.09
CA PHE A 152 -5.68 -22.89 3.97
C PHE A 152 -4.76 -23.74 3.07
N THR A 153 -5.24 -24.93 2.69
CA THR A 153 -4.68 -25.74 1.62
C THR A 153 -5.78 -26.12 0.62
N VAL A 154 -5.40 -26.41 -0.63
CA VAL A 154 -6.38 -26.79 -1.68
C VAL A 154 -7.10 -28.08 -1.29
N GLU A 155 -6.38 -29.06 -0.71
CA GLU A 155 -6.95 -30.32 -0.20
C GLU A 155 -7.85 -30.12 1.01
N GLY A 156 -7.50 -29.14 1.88
CA GLY A 156 -8.27 -28.78 3.07
C GLY A 156 -9.42 -27.80 2.80
N ASN A 157 -9.70 -27.50 1.52
CA ASN A 157 -10.75 -26.56 1.16
C ASN A 157 -12.13 -27.04 1.66
N ARG A 158 -12.81 -26.17 2.42
CA ARG A 158 -14.14 -26.45 2.98
C ARG A 158 -15.22 -25.94 2.03
N GLY A 159 -16.33 -26.66 1.96
CA GLY A 159 -17.53 -26.21 1.25
C GLY A 159 -18.34 -25.28 2.14
N CYS A 160 -18.54 -24.04 1.70
CA CYS A 160 -19.43 -23.07 2.36
C CYS A 160 -20.56 -22.66 1.43
N SER A 161 -21.64 -22.13 2.01
CA SER A 161 -22.83 -21.71 1.27
C SER A 161 -23.29 -20.35 1.77
N SER A 162 -23.88 -19.58 0.87
CA SER A 162 -24.60 -18.35 1.20
C SER A 162 -25.83 -18.62 2.08
N ALA A 163 -26.43 -17.59 2.62
CA ALA A 163 -27.70 -17.70 3.35
C ALA A 163 -28.84 -18.29 2.50
N ALA A 164 -28.76 -18.22 1.18
CA ALA A 164 -29.72 -18.82 0.24
C ALA A 164 -29.38 -20.30 -0.09
N GLY A 165 -28.32 -20.87 0.49
CA GLY A 165 -27.89 -22.25 0.24
C GLY A 165 -27.09 -22.44 -1.06
N GLU A 166 -26.74 -21.36 -1.79
CA GLU A 166 -25.87 -21.44 -2.95
C GLU A 166 -24.40 -21.62 -2.52
N PRO A 167 -23.58 -22.39 -3.26
CA PRO A 167 -22.14 -22.49 -2.97
C PRO A 167 -21.48 -21.11 -2.95
N ASP A 168 -20.68 -20.85 -1.93
CA ASP A 168 -20.02 -19.56 -1.74
C ASP A 168 -18.65 -19.76 -1.08
N TYR A 169 -17.83 -18.72 -1.04
CA TYR A 169 -16.52 -18.74 -0.38
C TYR A 169 -16.67 -18.78 1.15
N CYS A 170 -15.77 -19.50 1.80
CA CYS A 170 -15.69 -19.53 3.26
C CYS A 170 -15.10 -18.24 3.82
N THR A 171 -15.50 -17.88 5.03
CA THR A 171 -14.82 -16.82 5.81
C THR A 171 -13.53 -17.36 6.44
N PRO A 172 -12.56 -16.51 6.80
CA PRO A 172 -11.31 -16.95 7.44
C PRO A 172 -11.54 -17.69 8.76
N LYS A 173 -12.66 -17.46 9.45
CA LYS A 173 -13.04 -18.17 10.70
C LYS A 173 -13.15 -19.69 10.55
N MET A 174 -13.19 -20.20 9.33
CA MET A 174 -13.19 -21.64 9.04
C MET A 174 -11.80 -22.27 9.07
N TYR A 175 -10.75 -21.48 9.19
CA TYR A 175 -9.35 -21.85 9.16
C TYR A 175 -8.63 -21.24 10.36
N HIS A 176 -7.35 -21.61 10.60
CA HIS A 176 -6.56 -21.00 11.64
C HIS A 176 -5.68 -19.90 11.03
N ALA A 177 -5.62 -18.75 11.70
CA ALA A 177 -4.70 -17.71 11.33
C ALA A 177 -3.24 -18.17 11.46
N VAL A 178 -2.36 -17.62 10.66
CA VAL A 178 -0.91 -17.89 10.66
C VAL A 178 -0.18 -16.62 11.06
N PRO A 179 0.85 -16.69 11.94
CA PRO A 179 1.63 -15.53 12.32
C PRO A 179 2.31 -14.86 11.11
N SER A 180 2.29 -13.53 11.08
CA SER A 180 3.13 -12.73 10.19
C SER A 180 4.62 -12.93 10.49
N ARG A 181 5.50 -12.57 9.56
CA ARG A 181 6.96 -12.73 9.68
C ARG A 181 7.65 -11.38 9.71
N LEU A 182 8.74 -11.29 10.49
CA LEU A 182 9.66 -10.17 10.48
C LEU A 182 11.07 -10.69 10.23
N PHE A 183 11.68 -10.22 9.15
CA PHE A 183 13.02 -10.58 8.72
C PHE A 183 13.92 -9.37 8.86
N ARG A 184 14.96 -9.47 9.72
CA ARG A 184 15.96 -8.44 9.92
C ARG A 184 17.05 -8.54 8.86
N ASN A 185 17.42 -7.43 8.26
CA ASN A 185 18.50 -7.31 7.29
C ASN A 185 19.87 -7.43 7.96
N LEU A 186 20.71 -8.32 7.46
CA LEU A 186 22.08 -8.53 7.97
C LEU A 186 23.14 -7.71 7.22
N ARG A 187 22.74 -6.76 6.36
CA ARG A 187 23.61 -5.85 5.57
C ARG A 187 24.61 -6.58 4.65
N ASN A 188 24.29 -7.78 4.25
CA ASN A 188 25.14 -8.63 3.42
C ASN A 188 24.33 -9.42 2.37
N GLY A 189 23.14 -8.90 2.01
CA GLY A 189 22.20 -9.55 1.10
C GLY A 189 21.46 -10.74 1.72
N LYS A 190 21.48 -10.89 3.05
CA LYS A 190 20.77 -11.94 3.80
C LYS A 190 19.94 -11.34 4.90
N PHE A 191 18.93 -12.09 5.31
CA PHE A 191 18.03 -11.74 6.39
C PHE A 191 18.02 -12.84 7.46
N GLU A 192 17.67 -12.44 8.68
CA GLU A 192 17.42 -13.31 9.83
C GLU A 192 15.94 -13.24 10.18
N ASP A 193 15.26 -14.37 10.29
CA ASP A 193 13.89 -14.43 10.82
C ASP A 193 13.91 -14.12 12.32
N ILE A 194 13.48 -12.93 12.69
CA ILE A 194 13.41 -12.47 14.09
C ILE A 194 11.98 -12.49 14.64
N THR A 195 11.05 -13.14 13.98
CA THR A 195 9.62 -13.18 14.33
C THR A 195 9.39 -13.56 15.79
N GLU A 196 10.09 -14.59 16.29
CA GLU A 196 9.98 -15.02 17.68
C GLU A 196 10.76 -14.08 18.62
N ALA A 197 11.98 -13.70 18.26
CA ALA A 197 12.82 -12.83 19.08
C ALA A 197 12.21 -11.44 19.26
N SER A 198 11.60 -10.90 18.21
CA SER A 198 10.88 -9.61 18.23
C SER A 198 9.51 -9.66 18.91
N ARG A 199 8.99 -10.86 19.24
CA ARG A 199 7.66 -11.11 19.81
C ARG A 199 6.47 -10.79 18.86
N ILE A 200 6.69 -10.58 17.59
CA ILE A 200 5.62 -10.32 16.60
C ILE A 200 4.63 -11.49 16.52
N ASN A 201 5.03 -12.70 16.88
CA ASN A 201 4.16 -13.88 16.93
C ASN A 201 3.36 -14.06 18.22
N SER A 202 3.47 -13.14 19.18
CA SER A 202 2.75 -13.23 20.46
C SER A 202 1.24 -12.93 20.30
N SER A 203 0.84 -12.27 19.22
CA SER A 203 -0.55 -12.11 18.77
C SER A 203 -0.59 -12.17 17.24
N TYR A 204 -1.65 -12.71 16.65
CA TYR A 204 -1.83 -12.78 15.21
C TYR A 204 -3.29 -12.98 14.83
N GLY A 205 -3.61 -12.57 13.61
CA GLY A 205 -4.92 -12.73 12.99
C GLY A 205 -4.76 -13.04 11.48
N PRO A 206 -5.86 -13.21 10.75
CA PRO A 206 -5.82 -13.34 9.29
C PRO A 206 -5.39 -12.02 8.66
N ALA A 207 -4.08 -11.78 8.54
CA ALA A 207 -3.51 -10.51 8.16
C ALA A 207 -3.66 -10.23 6.66
N LEU A 208 -4.10 -9.03 6.30
CA LEU A 208 -4.30 -8.60 4.92
C LEU A 208 -3.54 -7.33 4.56
N GLY A 209 -3.76 -6.24 5.28
CA GLY A 209 -3.10 -4.96 5.03
C GLY A 209 -2.01 -4.67 6.06
N VAL A 210 -0.95 -3.97 5.66
CA VAL A 210 0.12 -3.51 6.54
C VAL A 210 0.54 -2.10 6.18
N LEU A 211 0.89 -1.32 7.18
CA LEU A 211 1.63 -0.07 7.03
C LEU A 211 2.55 0.17 8.24
N CYS A 212 3.65 0.86 7.99
CA CYS A 212 4.70 1.13 8.97
C CYS A 212 4.86 2.64 9.17
N ALA A 213 4.73 3.12 10.41
CA ALA A 213 4.86 4.54 10.77
C ALA A 213 5.13 4.68 12.27
N ASP A 214 5.55 5.86 12.71
CA ASP A 214 5.59 6.23 14.12
C ASP A 214 4.17 6.64 14.56
N PHE A 215 3.45 5.72 15.24
CA PHE A 215 2.07 5.93 15.67
C PHE A 215 1.94 6.70 16.99
N ASN A 216 2.95 6.62 17.84
CA ASN A 216 2.93 7.18 19.20
C ASN A 216 3.81 8.43 19.36
N GLY A 217 4.54 8.84 18.32
CA GLY A 217 5.39 10.03 18.31
C GLY A 217 6.73 9.87 19.05
N ASP A 218 7.20 8.63 19.28
CA ASP A 218 8.46 8.34 19.98
C ASP A 218 9.68 8.31 19.06
N GLY A 219 9.48 8.40 17.75
CA GLY A 219 10.53 8.40 16.73
C GLY A 219 10.95 7.01 16.26
N LEU A 220 10.32 5.94 16.74
CA LEU A 220 10.54 4.57 16.30
C LEU A 220 9.45 4.17 15.28
N THR A 221 9.79 3.29 14.37
CA THR A 221 8.80 2.80 13.40
C THR A 221 8.00 1.64 13.98
N ASP A 222 6.70 1.83 14.07
CA ASP A 222 5.70 0.85 14.49
C ASP A 222 5.08 0.15 13.28
N ILE A 223 4.36 -0.97 13.50
CA ILE A 223 3.75 -1.77 12.44
C ILE A 223 2.27 -1.96 12.74
N TYR A 224 1.40 -1.47 11.86
CA TYR A 224 -0.05 -1.70 11.91
C TYR A 224 -0.46 -2.78 10.93
N VAL A 225 -1.30 -3.72 11.39
CA VAL A 225 -1.80 -4.85 10.59
C VAL A 225 -3.32 -4.90 10.65
N ALA A 226 -3.96 -4.77 9.48
CA ALA A 226 -5.39 -4.99 9.33
C ALA A 226 -5.69 -6.47 9.17
N ASN A 227 -6.58 -6.99 10.01
CA ASN A 227 -6.98 -8.39 10.04
C ASN A 227 -8.41 -8.60 9.55
N ASP A 228 -8.62 -9.67 8.80
CA ASP A 228 -9.93 -10.06 8.30
C ASP A 228 -10.77 -10.71 9.43
N THR A 229 -11.86 -10.05 9.81
CA THR A 229 -12.82 -10.51 10.84
C THR A 229 -12.24 -10.79 12.24
N SER A 230 -11.07 -10.21 12.53
CA SER A 230 -10.39 -10.28 13.82
C SER A 230 -9.92 -8.88 14.24
N ALA A 231 -9.54 -8.71 15.51
CA ALA A 231 -8.93 -7.46 15.97
C ALA A 231 -7.74 -7.10 15.11
N ASN A 232 -7.63 -5.83 14.71
CA ASN A 232 -6.41 -5.32 14.09
C ASN A 232 -5.28 -5.30 15.12
N LEU A 233 -4.04 -5.30 14.66
CA LEU A 233 -2.86 -5.28 15.52
C LEU A 233 -2.06 -4.00 15.28
N LEU A 234 -1.50 -3.46 16.37
CA LEU A 234 -0.51 -2.38 16.34
C LEU A 234 0.68 -2.79 17.18
N TRP A 235 1.77 -3.05 16.52
CA TRP A 235 3.03 -3.43 17.12
C TRP A 235 3.87 -2.18 17.39
N LEU A 236 3.87 -1.69 18.65
CA LEU A 236 4.72 -0.58 19.06
C LEU A 236 6.15 -1.07 19.28
N ASN A 237 7.08 -0.46 18.56
CA ASN A 237 8.51 -0.73 18.67
C ASN A 237 9.02 -0.27 20.03
N GLN A 238 9.79 -1.12 20.73
CA GLN A 238 10.32 -0.81 22.06
C GLN A 238 11.77 -0.27 22.04
N GLY A 239 12.36 -0.16 20.83
CA GLY A 239 13.75 0.31 20.66
C GLY A 239 14.82 -0.68 21.12
N ASP A 240 14.44 -1.89 21.53
CA ASP A 240 15.34 -2.95 21.98
C ASP A 240 15.30 -4.19 21.09
N GLY A 241 14.71 -4.06 19.89
CA GLY A 241 14.50 -5.15 18.95
C GLY A 241 13.22 -5.97 19.22
N THR A 242 12.42 -5.58 20.21
CA THR A 242 11.13 -6.20 20.51
C THR A 242 9.95 -5.27 20.23
N PHE A 243 8.78 -5.86 20.04
CA PHE A 243 7.52 -5.14 19.84
C PHE A 243 6.51 -5.50 20.92
N ARG A 244 5.61 -4.55 21.21
CA ARG A 244 4.46 -4.75 22.09
C ARG A 244 3.17 -4.53 21.33
N GLU A 245 2.30 -5.55 21.32
CA GLU A 245 0.96 -5.40 20.77
C GLU A 245 0.15 -4.40 21.62
N SER A 246 -0.41 -3.38 20.98
CA SER A 246 -1.01 -2.23 21.65
C SER A 246 -2.27 -1.69 20.95
N ALA A 247 -2.82 -2.40 19.96
CA ALA A 247 -3.94 -1.88 19.18
C ALA A 247 -5.17 -1.57 20.04
N LEU A 248 -5.44 -2.38 21.07
CA LEU A 248 -6.55 -2.13 21.98
C LEU A 248 -6.29 -0.89 22.85
N ASP A 249 -5.11 -0.78 23.41
CA ASP A 249 -4.71 0.33 24.26
C ASP A 249 -4.70 1.65 23.48
N MET A 250 -4.31 1.60 22.20
CA MET A 250 -4.23 2.77 21.30
C MET A 250 -5.55 3.08 20.57
N GLY A 251 -6.60 2.26 20.76
CA GLY A 251 -7.94 2.50 20.21
C GLY A 251 -8.12 2.11 18.74
N VAL A 252 -7.22 1.30 18.15
CA VAL A 252 -7.25 0.94 16.71
C VAL A 252 -7.56 -0.55 16.45
N ALA A 253 -7.83 -1.35 17.50
CA ALA A 253 -8.13 -2.77 17.38
C ALA A 253 -9.52 -3.05 16.81
N TYR A 254 -10.52 -2.25 17.18
CA TYR A 254 -11.93 -2.44 16.89
C TYR A 254 -12.58 -1.13 16.46
N SER A 255 -13.72 -1.21 15.76
CA SER A 255 -14.59 -0.07 15.52
C SER A 255 -15.31 0.36 16.82
N MET A 256 -15.95 1.56 16.77
CA MET A 256 -16.61 2.16 17.95
C MET A 256 -17.69 1.28 18.61
N ASP A 257 -18.26 0.33 17.88
CA ASP A 257 -19.23 -0.65 18.39
C ASP A 257 -18.57 -1.85 19.09
N GLY A 258 -17.23 -1.86 19.21
CA GLY A 258 -16.45 -2.91 19.83
C GLY A 258 -16.36 -4.21 18.98
N LEU A 259 -16.73 -4.14 17.71
CA LEU A 259 -16.69 -5.29 16.81
C LEU A 259 -15.40 -5.30 15.97
N ALA A 260 -14.86 -6.51 15.79
CA ALA A 260 -13.82 -6.75 14.80
C ALA A 260 -14.46 -6.76 13.42
N LYS A 261 -14.00 -5.90 12.52
CA LYS A 261 -14.39 -5.86 11.11
C LYS A 261 -13.41 -6.66 10.25
N ALA A 262 -13.77 -6.88 9.00
CA ALA A 262 -12.89 -7.50 8.02
C ALA A 262 -11.95 -6.45 7.43
N GLY A 263 -10.86 -6.15 8.14
CA GLY A 263 -9.86 -5.18 7.70
C GLY A 263 -9.05 -5.67 6.52
N MET A 264 -8.95 -4.85 5.44
CA MET A 264 -8.26 -5.19 4.20
C MET A 264 -7.20 -4.16 3.83
N GLY A 265 -7.56 -3.11 3.08
CA GLY A 265 -6.64 -2.03 2.72
C GLY A 265 -6.50 -1.02 3.85
N VAL A 266 -5.32 -0.40 3.92
CA VAL A 266 -4.96 0.57 4.97
C VAL A 266 -4.29 1.80 4.37
N THR A 267 -4.54 2.97 4.97
CA THR A 267 -3.82 4.21 4.62
C THR A 267 -3.75 5.14 5.82
N LEU A 268 -2.66 5.90 5.95
CA LEU A 268 -2.36 6.78 7.07
C LEU A 268 -1.78 8.11 6.56
N ALA A 269 -2.37 9.24 6.96
CA ALA A 269 -1.86 10.56 6.61
C ALA A 269 -2.36 11.64 7.58
N ASP A 270 -1.79 12.85 7.48
CA ASP A 270 -2.31 14.06 8.13
C ASP A 270 -3.42 14.69 7.24
N VAL A 271 -4.63 14.15 7.34
CA VAL A 271 -5.78 14.53 6.50
C VAL A 271 -6.39 15.87 6.92
N GLU A 272 -6.18 16.26 8.17
CA GLU A 272 -6.71 17.50 8.75
C GLU A 272 -5.71 18.66 8.67
N ASN A 273 -4.50 18.46 8.12
CA ASN A 273 -3.39 19.43 8.06
C ASN A 273 -3.09 20.07 9.44
N ASN A 274 -3.13 19.26 10.49
CA ASN A 274 -2.94 19.70 11.89
C ASN A 274 -1.79 18.95 12.61
N GLY A 275 -1.09 18.06 11.89
CA GLY A 275 -0.02 17.20 12.39
C GLY A 275 -0.50 15.90 13.02
N GLY A 276 -1.83 15.69 13.14
CA GLY A 276 -2.44 14.47 13.64
C GLY A 276 -2.55 13.40 12.55
N LEU A 277 -2.43 12.14 12.93
CA LEU A 277 -2.53 11.02 12.01
C LEU A 277 -3.99 10.55 11.89
N VAL A 278 -4.43 10.29 10.67
CA VAL A 278 -5.73 9.67 10.37
C VAL A 278 -5.49 8.34 9.66
N LEU A 279 -5.82 7.24 10.35
CA LEU A 279 -5.75 5.89 9.81
C LEU A 279 -7.11 5.49 9.25
N LEU A 280 -7.14 4.95 8.03
CA LEU A 280 -8.34 4.36 7.44
C LEU A 280 -8.11 2.88 7.14
N VAL A 281 -9.12 2.06 7.43
CA VAL A 281 -9.18 0.64 7.11
C VAL A 281 -10.42 0.38 6.26
N THR A 282 -10.25 -0.27 5.12
CA THR A 282 -11.38 -0.72 4.28
C THR A 282 -11.92 -2.06 4.79
N ASN A 283 -13.25 -2.26 4.70
CA ASN A 283 -13.94 -3.41 5.27
C ASN A 283 -14.97 -4.00 4.28
N LEU A 284 -15.69 -5.04 4.72
CA LEU A 284 -16.73 -5.72 3.94
C LEU A 284 -18.00 -4.88 3.77
N THR A 285 -18.79 -5.25 2.77
CA THR A 285 -20.18 -4.81 2.62
C THR A 285 -20.96 -5.05 3.92
N GLY A 286 -21.66 -4.02 4.39
CA GLY A 286 -22.41 -4.04 5.66
C GLY A 286 -21.60 -3.58 6.87
N GLU A 287 -20.31 -3.24 6.68
CA GLU A 287 -19.44 -2.75 7.75
C GLU A 287 -19.01 -1.28 7.52
N GLY A 288 -18.89 -0.86 6.24
CA GLY A 288 -18.32 0.42 5.86
C GLY A 288 -16.83 0.53 6.23
N VAL A 289 -16.13 1.55 5.77
CA VAL A 289 -14.74 1.80 6.20
C VAL A 289 -14.69 2.12 7.69
N THR A 290 -13.52 1.98 8.30
CA THR A 290 -13.25 2.49 9.66
C THR A 290 -12.18 3.57 9.56
N VAL A 291 -12.43 4.73 10.15
CA VAL A 291 -11.49 5.85 10.21
C VAL A 291 -11.14 6.11 11.67
N PHE A 292 -9.87 5.99 12.00
CA PHE A 292 -9.35 6.29 13.32
C PHE A 292 -8.58 7.61 13.26
N ARG A 293 -8.96 8.57 14.11
CA ARG A 293 -8.29 9.86 14.25
C ARG A 293 -7.40 9.85 15.49
N GLY A 294 -6.09 10.06 15.27
CA GLY A 294 -5.11 10.17 16.34
C GLY A 294 -5.11 11.54 17.00
N ASP A 295 -4.88 11.57 18.29
CA ASP A 295 -4.63 12.79 19.05
C ASP A 295 -3.12 13.09 19.19
N ALA A 296 -2.77 14.17 19.86
CA ALA A 296 -1.39 14.58 20.10
C ALA A 296 -0.60 13.63 21.02
N HIS A 297 -1.25 12.67 21.64
CA HIS A 297 -0.65 11.66 22.54
C HIS A 297 -0.58 10.26 21.91
N GLY A 298 -0.93 10.16 20.62
CA GLY A 298 -0.95 8.89 19.88
C GLY A 298 -2.15 8.00 20.20
N GLN A 299 -3.16 8.48 20.93
CA GLN A 299 -4.42 7.76 21.13
C GLN A 299 -5.35 8.01 19.94
N PHE A 300 -6.06 6.96 19.53
CA PHE A 300 -6.96 7.02 18.39
C PHE A 300 -8.42 6.76 18.81
N ASP A 301 -9.32 7.51 18.19
CA ASP A 301 -10.76 7.35 18.31
C ASP A 301 -11.37 7.04 16.94
N ASP A 302 -12.39 6.17 16.89
CA ASP A 302 -13.16 5.94 15.66
C ASP A 302 -13.97 7.19 15.32
N ALA A 303 -13.55 7.88 14.27
CA ALA A 303 -14.13 9.10 13.73
C ALA A 303 -14.89 8.88 12.42
N THR A 304 -15.23 7.64 12.06
CA THR A 304 -15.84 7.27 10.77
C THR A 304 -17.11 8.09 10.47
N ALA A 305 -17.94 8.30 11.49
CA ALA A 305 -19.16 9.10 11.36
C ALA A 305 -18.87 10.60 11.17
N ASP A 306 -17.85 11.14 11.85
CA ASP A 306 -17.44 12.54 11.73
C ASP A 306 -16.95 12.87 10.33
N PHE A 307 -16.25 11.94 9.69
CA PHE A 307 -15.78 12.05 8.30
C PHE A 307 -16.90 11.84 7.26
N GLY A 308 -18.07 11.40 7.68
CA GLY A 308 -19.21 11.14 6.78
C GLY A 308 -19.02 9.94 5.85
N LEU A 309 -18.04 9.07 6.12
CA LEU A 309 -17.66 7.97 5.23
C LEU A 309 -18.42 6.67 5.49
N LEU A 310 -19.10 6.50 6.64
CA LEU A 310 -19.80 5.26 6.97
C LEU A 310 -20.89 4.92 5.95
N GLN A 311 -21.85 5.82 5.75
CA GLN A 311 -23.02 5.56 4.89
C GLN A 311 -22.67 5.31 3.41
N PRO A 312 -21.83 6.13 2.75
CA PRO A 312 -21.52 5.93 1.34
C PRO A 312 -20.67 4.69 1.08
N THR A 313 -19.94 4.16 2.06
CA THR A 313 -19.10 2.96 1.91
C THR A 313 -19.78 1.68 2.41
N PHE A 314 -20.88 1.78 3.17
CA PHE A 314 -21.56 0.65 3.81
C PHE A 314 -22.02 -0.44 2.82
N GLY A 315 -22.39 -0.07 1.61
CA GLY A 315 -22.86 -0.99 0.57
C GLY A 315 -21.74 -1.66 -0.23
N TYR A 316 -20.47 -1.42 0.10
CA TYR A 316 -19.32 -1.84 -0.70
C TYR A 316 -18.32 -2.65 0.12
N THR A 317 -17.59 -3.53 -0.56
CA THR A 317 -16.41 -4.20 -0.01
C THR A 317 -15.18 -3.48 -0.54
N GLY A 318 -14.48 -2.76 0.34
CA GLY A 318 -13.30 -1.98 -0.03
C GLY A 318 -12.01 -2.78 0.10
N PHE A 319 -11.05 -2.53 -0.80
CA PHE A 319 -9.71 -3.09 -0.80
C PHE A 319 -8.67 -1.98 -0.92
N GLY A 320 -7.97 -1.87 -2.06
CA GLY A 320 -6.96 -0.85 -2.28
C GLY A 320 -7.48 0.56 -2.02
N THR A 321 -6.73 1.36 -1.25
CA THR A 321 -7.16 2.68 -0.79
C THR A 321 -5.97 3.57 -0.51
N GLN A 322 -6.13 4.88 -0.67
CA GLN A 322 -5.11 5.87 -0.32
C GLN A 322 -5.75 7.22 -0.01
N TRP A 323 -5.19 7.90 0.99
CA TRP A 323 -5.30 9.34 1.14
C TRP A 323 -4.37 10.00 0.13
N PHE A 324 -4.88 10.84 -0.77
CA PHE A 324 -4.10 11.55 -1.79
C PHE A 324 -4.85 12.79 -2.24
N ASP A 325 -4.15 13.79 -2.73
CA ASP A 325 -4.74 15.04 -3.22
C ASP A 325 -4.92 14.92 -4.75
N TYR A 326 -6.16 14.55 -5.21
CA TYR A 326 -6.36 14.33 -6.64
C TYR A 326 -6.52 15.62 -7.45
N ASP A 327 -6.89 16.74 -6.83
CA ASP A 327 -7.09 18.01 -7.53
C ASP A 327 -6.08 19.10 -7.12
N ASN A 328 -5.07 18.72 -6.34
CA ASN A 328 -3.96 19.57 -5.88
C ASN A 328 -4.43 20.81 -5.11
N ASP A 329 -5.50 20.70 -4.32
CA ASP A 329 -6.01 21.81 -3.52
C ASP A 329 -5.35 21.96 -2.14
N GLY A 330 -4.50 21.01 -1.77
CA GLY A 330 -3.79 20.95 -0.49
C GLY A 330 -4.54 20.18 0.58
N TRP A 331 -5.65 19.53 0.25
CA TRP A 331 -6.39 18.65 1.13
C TRP A 331 -6.39 17.23 0.58
N LEU A 332 -6.11 16.26 1.45
CA LEU A 332 -6.09 14.87 1.03
C LEU A 332 -7.51 14.32 0.85
N ASP A 333 -7.76 13.76 -0.30
CA ASP A 333 -8.96 13.06 -0.72
C ASP A 333 -8.85 11.56 -0.46
N LEU A 334 -9.89 10.79 -0.81
CA LEU A 334 -9.87 9.35 -0.59
C LEU A 334 -10.31 8.60 -1.85
N PHE A 335 -9.53 7.61 -2.25
CA PHE A 335 -9.91 6.61 -3.23
C PHE A 335 -10.10 5.23 -2.59
N ILE A 336 -11.10 4.46 -3.07
CA ILE A 336 -11.33 3.08 -2.66
C ILE A 336 -11.62 2.21 -3.89
N ALA A 337 -10.83 1.16 -4.06
CA ALA A 337 -11.08 0.08 -5.00
C ALA A 337 -12.04 -0.94 -4.38
N ASN A 338 -13.17 -1.21 -5.03
CA ASN A 338 -14.22 -2.05 -4.48
C ASN A 338 -14.42 -3.35 -5.28
N GLY A 339 -14.79 -4.42 -4.59
CA GLY A 339 -15.15 -5.69 -5.23
C GLY A 339 -15.58 -6.74 -4.20
N GLY A 340 -16.78 -7.29 -4.33
CA GLY A 340 -17.32 -8.27 -3.42
C GLY A 340 -16.49 -9.55 -3.30
N VAL A 341 -16.66 -10.28 -2.20
CA VAL A 341 -15.98 -11.58 -1.90
C VAL A 341 -16.98 -12.71 -1.67
N THR A 342 -18.21 -12.40 -1.31
CA THR A 342 -19.28 -13.38 -1.08
C THR A 342 -20.55 -12.97 -1.82
N LEU A 343 -21.48 -13.91 -2.02
CA LEU A 343 -22.77 -13.64 -2.66
C LEU A 343 -23.63 -12.65 -1.85
N GLY A 344 -23.40 -12.55 -0.53
CA GLY A 344 -24.02 -11.53 0.34
C GLY A 344 -23.58 -10.10 0.02
N SER A 345 -22.41 -9.92 -0.60
CA SER A 345 -21.88 -8.63 -1.08
C SER A 345 -22.24 -8.34 -2.52
N ALA A 346 -23.12 -9.14 -3.13
CA ALA A 346 -23.48 -8.99 -4.55
C ALA A 346 -24.19 -7.66 -4.81
N SER A 347 -23.64 -6.86 -5.70
CA SER A 347 -24.30 -5.71 -6.29
C SER A 347 -25.23 -6.18 -7.43
N PRO A 348 -26.39 -5.59 -7.65
CA PRO A 348 -27.25 -5.89 -8.80
C PRO A 348 -26.68 -5.41 -10.14
N ALA A 349 -25.43 -4.91 -10.17
CA ALA A 349 -24.78 -4.47 -11.40
C ALA A 349 -24.64 -5.61 -12.43
N ARG A 350 -24.84 -5.31 -13.70
CA ARG A 350 -24.74 -6.28 -14.81
C ARG A 350 -23.30 -6.76 -14.96
N GLY A 351 -23.07 -8.07 -14.89
CA GLY A 351 -21.75 -8.68 -15.10
C GLY A 351 -21.46 -9.76 -14.06
N SER A 352 -20.37 -9.65 -13.33
CA SER A 352 -20.03 -10.53 -12.21
C SER A 352 -20.90 -10.20 -10.98
N ARG A 353 -21.33 -11.24 -10.23
CA ARG A 353 -22.05 -11.08 -8.96
C ARG A 353 -21.24 -10.34 -7.88
N TYR A 354 -19.91 -10.25 -8.06
CA TYR A 354 -18.97 -9.61 -7.12
C TYR A 354 -18.49 -8.24 -7.59
N ALA A 355 -18.91 -7.79 -8.80
CA ALA A 355 -18.46 -6.54 -9.36
C ALA A 355 -19.08 -5.33 -8.62
N GLN A 356 -18.22 -4.37 -8.23
CA GLN A 356 -18.62 -3.12 -7.59
C GLN A 356 -17.85 -1.94 -8.22
N PRO A 357 -18.45 -0.74 -8.30
CA PRO A 357 -17.75 0.43 -8.79
C PRO A 357 -16.74 0.94 -7.75
N LYS A 358 -15.68 1.56 -8.22
CA LYS A 358 -14.69 2.27 -7.42
C LYS A 358 -15.29 3.54 -6.83
N GLN A 359 -14.76 4.02 -5.73
CA GLN A 359 -15.23 5.25 -5.08
C GLN A 359 -14.11 6.29 -4.96
N LEU A 360 -14.46 7.55 -5.21
CA LEU A 360 -13.65 8.73 -4.99
C LEU A 360 -14.43 9.70 -4.10
N PHE A 361 -13.78 10.19 -3.07
CA PHE A 361 -14.35 11.15 -2.12
C PHE A 361 -13.46 12.39 -2.08
N HIS A 362 -14.06 13.53 -2.33
CA HIS A 362 -13.40 14.82 -2.23
C HIS A 362 -13.51 15.38 -0.81
N ASN A 363 -12.40 15.85 -0.27
CA ASN A 363 -12.32 16.53 1.00
C ASN A 363 -12.75 18.00 0.81
N GLU A 364 -13.91 18.39 1.35
CA GLU A 364 -14.46 19.75 1.23
C GLU A 364 -13.66 20.80 2.03
N GLY A 365 -12.46 20.45 2.48
CA GLY A 365 -11.58 21.24 3.31
C GLY A 365 -11.78 21.01 4.81
N ARG A 366 -10.71 21.20 5.60
CA ARG A 366 -10.62 20.94 7.04
C ARG A 366 -10.66 19.46 7.47
N GLY A 367 -10.56 18.50 6.53
CA GLY A 367 -10.43 17.07 6.82
C GLY A 367 -11.62 16.40 7.51
N ARG A 368 -12.81 17.02 7.49
CA ARG A 368 -13.97 16.52 8.27
C ARG A 368 -15.23 16.23 7.47
N GLN A 369 -15.25 16.57 6.20
CA GLN A 369 -16.42 16.31 5.35
C GLN A 369 -15.96 15.85 3.98
N PHE A 370 -16.32 14.63 3.67
CA PHE A 370 -16.00 14.01 2.39
C PHE A 370 -17.25 13.89 1.53
N ARG A 371 -17.19 14.46 0.33
CA ARG A 371 -18.26 14.34 -0.67
C ARG A 371 -17.95 13.22 -1.65
N HIS A 372 -18.87 12.29 -1.82
CA HIS A 372 -18.76 11.23 -2.82
C HIS A 372 -18.85 11.82 -4.22
N VAL A 373 -17.75 11.86 -4.95
CA VAL A 373 -17.62 12.49 -6.29
C VAL A 373 -17.47 11.50 -7.44
N SER A 374 -17.49 10.21 -7.19
CA SER A 374 -17.34 9.17 -8.23
C SER A 374 -18.27 9.36 -9.44
N PRO A 375 -19.57 9.77 -9.29
CA PRO A 375 -20.45 9.96 -10.44
C PRO A 375 -19.96 11.04 -11.40
N GLU A 376 -19.19 12.01 -10.91
CA GLU A 376 -18.70 13.18 -11.64
C GLU A 376 -17.24 13.02 -12.09
N ALA A 377 -16.49 12.08 -11.47
CA ALA A 377 -15.06 11.92 -11.64
C ALA A 377 -14.65 11.19 -12.93
N GLY A 378 -15.61 10.78 -13.75
CA GLY A 378 -15.34 10.14 -15.04
C GLY A 378 -16.02 8.77 -15.20
N SER A 379 -16.08 8.30 -16.44
CA SER A 379 -16.81 7.08 -16.79
C SER A 379 -16.23 5.80 -16.15
N VAL A 380 -14.95 5.79 -15.82
CA VAL A 380 -14.27 4.65 -15.18
C VAL A 380 -14.86 4.33 -13.79
N PHE A 381 -15.37 5.33 -13.07
CA PHE A 381 -16.03 5.14 -11.78
C PHE A 381 -17.44 4.53 -11.88
N GLN A 382 -18.00 4.44 -13.08
CA GLN A 382 -19.28 3.78 -13.33
C GLN A 382 -19.11 2.31 -13.75
N ILE A 383 -17.85 1.87 -13.97
CA ILE A 383 -17.54 0.49 -14.35
C ILE A 383 -17.44 -0.34 -13.07
N ALA A 384 -18.39 -1.27 -12.91
CA ALA A 384 -18.32 -2.25 -11.84
C ALA A 384 -17.36 -3.38 -12.21
N GLU A 385 -16.35 -3.61 -11.36
CA GLU A 385 -15.31 -4.63 -11.50
C GLU A 385 -15.03 -5.28 -10.14
N VAL A 386 -14.26 -6.36 -10.11
CA VAL A 386 -13.84 -6.99 -8.87
C VAL A 386 -12.45 -6.47 -8.54
N SER A 387 -12.41 -5.19 -8.11
CA SER A 387 -11.14 -4.53 -7.83
C SER A 387 -10.50 -5.03 -6.53
N ARG A 388 -9.18 -5.03 -6.48
CA ARG A 388 -8.37 -5.45 -5.33
C ARG A 388 -7.30 -4.42 -5.03
N ALA A 389 -6.12 -4.57 -5.58
CA ALA A 389 -5.02 -3.65 -5.35
C ALA A 389 -5.22 -2.31 -6.07
N ALA A 390 -4.66 -1.26 -5.48
CA ALA A 390 -4.52 0.05 -6.10
C ALA A 390 -3.16 0.64 -5.71
N ALA A 391 -2.38 1.10 -6.70
CA ALA A 391 -1.12 1.80 -6.49
C ALA A 391 -1.21 3.23 -7.03
N PHE A 392 -0.55 4.16 -6.37
CA PHE A 392 -0.67 5.60 -6.56
C PHE A 392 0.69 6.21 -6.91
N GLY A 393 0.72 7.09 -7.91
CA GLY A 393 1.91 7.81 -8.34
C GLY A 393 1.63 8.66 -9.57
N ASP A 394 2.43 9.69 -9.80
CA ASP A 394 2.39 10.52 -11.00
C ASP A 394 3.13 9.80 -12.13
N ILE A 395 2.38 9.10 -12.99
CA ILE A 395 2.93 8.15 -13.96
C ILE A 395 3.42 8.81 -15.26
N ASP A 396 2.94 10.02 -15.53
CA ASP A 396 3.37 10.80 -16.68
C ASP A 396 4.08 12.11 -16.30
N ASN A 397 4.44 12.24 -15.01
CA ASN A 397 5.18 13.37 -14.43
C ASN A 397 4.54 14.75 -14.72
N ASP A 398 3.20 14.79 -14.84
CA ASP A 398 2.43 16.01 -15.11
C ASP A 398 1.99 16.75 -13.84
N GLY A 399 2.28 16.19 -12.66
CA GLY A 399 1.98 16.76 -11.35
C GLY A 399 0.60 16.39 -10.82
N ALA A 400 -0.05 15.40 -11.40
CA ALA A 400 -1.30 14.87 -10.90
C ALA A 400 -1.13 13.38 -10.56
N ILE A 401 -1.54 12.98 -9.37
CA ILE A 401 -1.44 11.57 -8.95
C ILE A 401 -2.44 10.71 -9.73
N ASP A 402 -1.91 9.69 -10.41
CA ASP A 402 -2.64 8.66 -11.12
C ASP A 402 -2.84 7.42 -10.27
N ILE A 403 -3.70 6.50 -10.72
CA ILE A 403 -4.01 5.28 -9.99
C ILE A 403 -3.97 4.08 -10.94
N VAL A 404 -3.22 3.04 -10.57
CA VAL A 404 -3.29 1.73 -11.24
C VAL A 404 -4.08 0.77 -10.37
N VAL A 405 -5.18 0.22 -10.92
CA VAL A 405 -6.07 -0.70 -10.20
C VAL A 405 -6.00 -2.08 -10.81
N ALA A 406 -5.65 -3.07 -10.00
CA ALA A 406 -5.70 -4.48 -10.38
C ALA A 406 -7.08 -5.08 -10.04
N ASN A 407 -7.60 -5.88 -10.98
CA ASN A 407 -8.90 -6.50 -10.87
C ASN A 407 -8.78 -8.03 -10.90
N ASN A 408 -9.53 -8.70 -10.04
CA ASN A 408 -9.64 -10.16 -10.08
C ASN A 408 -10.37 -10.60 -11.35
N ASN A 409 -9.72 -11.48 -12.11
CA ASN A 409 -10.25 -12.01 -13.37
C ASN A 409 -10.77 -10.91 -14.31
N GLY A 410 -10.10 -9.77 -14.32
CA GLY A 410 -10.43 -8.60 -15.10
C GLY A 410 -9.20 -7.83 -15.58
N PRO A 411 -9.37 -6.87 -16.50
CA PRO A 411 -8.26 -6.06 -16.97
C PRO A 411 -7.75 -5.12 -15.86
N VAL A 412 -6.45 -4.84 -15.86
CA VAL A 412 -5.89 -3.73 -15.10
C VAL A 412 -6.44 -2.41 -15.64
N ARG A 413 -6.61 -1.42 -14.75
CA ARG A 413 -7.04 -0.07 -15.11
C ARG A 413 -5.97 0.93 -14.70
N LEU A 414 -5.53 1.75 -15.67
CA LEU A 414 -4.81 2.97 -15.41
C LEU A 414 -5.82 4.12 -15.42
N LEU A 415 -6.02 4.75 -14.26
CA LEU A 415 -6.86 5.92 -14.08
C LEU A 415 -5.96 7.15 -14.15
N ARG A 416 -5.86 7.74 -15.32
CA ARG A 416 -5.06 8.94 -15.52
C ARG A 416 -5.82 10.16 -15.02
N ASN A 417 -5.23 10.90 -14.11
CA ASN A 417 -5.77 12.14 -13.58
C ASN A 417 -5.59 13.27 -14.60
N GLN A 418 -6.64 14.07 -14.83
CA GLN A 418 -6.62 15.15 -15.83
C GLN A 418 -7.00 16.51 -15.24
N ILE A 419 -7.02 16.60 -13.92
CA ILE A 419 -7.40 17.84 -13.23
C ILE A 419 -6.37 18.34 -12.24
N GLY A 420 -5.58 17.47 -11.61
CA GLY A 420 -4.59 17.85 -10.60
C GLY A 420 -3.56 18.86 -11.14
N GLN A 421 -3.10 18.67 -12.37
CA GLN A 421 -2.13 19.56 -13.03
C GLN A 421 -2.65 20.98 -13.29
N ARG A 422 -3.91 21.28 -12.99
CA ARG A 422 -4.48 22.64 -13.12
C ARG A 422 -4.13 23.57 -11.97
N ARG A 423 -3.66 23.02 -10.86
CA ARG A 423 -3.20 23.75 -9.66
C ARG A 423 -1.72 23.51 -9.43
N HIS A 424 -1.12 24.30 -8.55
CA HIS A 424 0.28 24.17 -8.22
C HIS A 424 0.56 22.93 -7.37
N TRP A 425 1.75 22.36 -7.53
CA TRP A 425 2.15 21.13 -6.87
C TRP A 425 3.66 21.08 -6.59
N LEU A 426 4.06 20.14 -5.77
CA LEU A 426 5.45 19.79 -5.53
C LEU A 426 5.55 18.28 -5.29
N THR A 427 6.41 17.59 -6.04
CA THR A 427 6.79 16.22 -5.73
C THR A 427 8.23 16.18 -5.24
N VAL A 428 8.47 15.53 -4.09
CA VAL A 428 9.77 15.45 -3.43
C VAL A 428 10.30 14.01 -3.52
N LYS A 429 11.45 13.84 -4.17
CA LYS A 429 12.29 12.64 -4.12
C LYS A 429 13.37 12.87 -3.07
N LEU A 430 13.53 11.98 -2.11
CA LEU A 430 14.63 12.02 -1.15
C LEU A 430 15.76 11.10 -1.59
N GLU A 431 17.00 11.53 -1.39
CA GLU A 431 18.20 10.73 -1.55
C GLU A 431 19.03 10.81 -0.27
N ALA A 432 19.35 9.67 0.32
CA ALA A 432 20.12 9.58 1.55
C ALA A 432 21.38 8.73 1.39
N GLU A 433 22.38 8.98 2.25
CA GLU A 433 23.63 8.21 2.29
C GLU A 433 23.83 7.51 3.64
N LYS A 434 23.23 8.03 4.71
CA LYS A 434 23.41 7.54 6.09
C LYS A 434 22.28 6.63 6.56
N VAL A 435 21.17 6.62 5.85
CA VAL A 435 20.00 5.78 6.08
C VAL A 435 19.69 5.03 4.78
N ASN A 436 18.57 4.29 4.71
CA ASN A 436 18.16 3.69 3.44
C ASN A 436 18.08 4.75 2.33
N ARG A 437 18.50 4.39 1.12
CA ARG A 437 18.78 5.34 0.02
C ARG A 437 17.60 6.22 -0.36
N PHE A 438 16.39 5.70 -0.28
CA PHE A 438 15.16 6.41 -0.58
C PHE A 438 14.56 7.11 0.65
N ALA A 439 15.23 7.04 1.80
CA ALA A 439 14.78 7.61 3.08
C ALA A 439 13.36 7.16 3.48
N ILE A 440 12.99 5.89 3.21
CA ILE A 440 11.72 5.31 3.68
C ILE A 440 11.66 5.48 5.20
N GLY A 441 10.53 6.03 5.71
CA GLY A 441 10.35 6.45 7.09
C GLY A 441 10.56 7.94 7.34
N ALA A 442 11.15 8.69 6.39
CA ALA A 442 11.29 10.14 6.52
C ALA A 442 9.95 10.86 6.51
N ARG A 443 9.91 12.01 7.19
CA ARG A 443 8.79 12.95 7.15
C ARG A 443 9.20 14.22 6.39
N VAL A 444 8.42 14.60 5.39
CA VAL A 444 8.59 15.81 4.59
C VAL A 444 7.52 16.81 5.00
N THR A 445 7.92 18.05 5.31
CA THR A 445 7.01 19.14 5.66
C THR A 445 7.23 20.29 4.70
N VAL A 446 6.23 20.62 3.90
CA VAL A 446 6.22 21.81 3.03
C VAL A 446 5.63 22.98 3.82
N ILE A 447 6.44 23.99 4.08
CA ILE A 447 6.04 25.21 4.79
C ILE A 447 5.62 26.24 3.76
N ARG A 448 4.36 26.63 3.81
CA ARG A 448 3.77 27.66 2.97
C ARG A 448 3.72 29.00 3.73
N ARG A 449 3.41 30.08 3.03
CA ARG A 449 3.32 31.41 3.60
C ARG A 449 2.32 31.46 4.76
N GLY A 450 2.72 32.04 5.90
CA GLY A 450 1.87 32.18 7.08
C GLY A 450 1.91 30.99 8.05
N ASN A 451 2.94 30.15 7.97
CA ASN A 451 3.14 28.93 8.78
C ASN A 451 2.09 27.83 8.56
N ASP A 452 1.38 27.85 7.45
CA ASP A 452 0.57 26.75 7.01
C ASP A 452 1.49 25.64 6.44
N ALA A 453 1.35 24.42 6.91
CA ALA A 453 2.27 23.34 6.59
C ALA A 453 1.52 22.09 6.10
N LEU A 454 2.03 21.47 5.03
CA LEU A 454 1.60 20.18 4.56
C LEU A 454 2.63 19.13 4.95
N VAL A 455 2.17 17.98 5.42
CA VAL A 455 3.03 16.91 5.90
C VAL A 455 2.80 15.66 5.09
N GLY A 456 3.90 15.06 4.60
CA GLY A 456 3.89 13.78 3.93
C GLY A 456 4.94 12.83 4.52
N ARG A 457 4.74 11.54 4.32
CA ARG A 457 5.65 10.47 4.74
C ARG A 457 6.24 9.79 3.52
N VAL A 458 7.53 9.46 3.55
CA VAL A 458 8.19 8.65 2.51
C VAL A 458 7.93 7.17 2.80
N HIS A 459 7.21 6.49 1.93
CA HIS A 459 6.86 5.08 2.08
C HIS A 459 6.45 4.47 0.74
N THR A 460 6.53 3.15 0.62
CA THR A 460 5.98 2.40 -0.51
C THR A 460 4.82 1.48 -0.09
N ASP A 461 4.64 1.25 1.21
CA ASP A 461 3.57 0.46 1.82
C ASP A 461 2.19 1.15 1.72
N SER A 462 1.18 0.66 2.44
CA SER A 462 -0.19 1.18 2.40
C SER A 462 -1.04 0.53 1.29
N SER A 463 -2.31 0.92 1.16
CA SER A 463 -3.28 0.33 0.25
C SER A 463 -3.56 -1.16 0.56
N TYR A 464 -3.60 -2.01 -0.44
CA TYR A 464 -3.84 -3.46 -0.32
C TYR A 464 -3.01 -4.20 -1.35
N LEU A 465 -2.13 -5.10 -0.91
CA LEU A 465 -1.26 -5.91 -1.80
C LEU A 465 -0.42 -5.07 -2.77
N SER A 466 -0.13 -3.81 -2.46
CA SER A 466 0.42 -2.85 -3.41
C SER A 466 1.70 -2.20 -2.89
N ALA A 467 2.51 -1.72 -3.83
CA ALA A 467 3.57 -0.74 -3.55
C ALA A 467 3.31 0.54 -4.34
N ASN A 468 3.41 1.68 -3.65
CA ASN A 468 3.18 3.01 -4.20
C ASN A 468 4.50 3.68 -4.60
N ASP A 469 4.40 4.78 -5.38
CA ASP A 469 5.53 5.66 -5.64
C ASP A 469 6.17 6.13 -4.32
N VAL A 470 7.49 6.01 -4.22
CA VAL A 470 8.26 6.41 -3.04
C VAL A 470 8.37 7.94 -2.90
N ARG A 471 8.11 8.68 -3.97
CA ARG A 471 8.12 10.16 -3.98
C ARG A 471 6.92 10.70 -3.21
N VAL A 472 7.10 11.81 -2.50
CA VAL A 472 6.02 12.45 -1.74
C VAL A 472 5.45 13.61 -2.54
N HIS A 473 4.16 13.57 -2.80
CA HIS A 473 3.44 14.59 -3.55
C HIS A 473 2.64 15.53 -2.64
N PHE A 474 2.61 16.81 -3.01
CA PHE A 474 1.88 17.87 -2.32
C PHE A 474 1.13 18.75 -3.33
N GLY A 475 -0.19 18.83 -3.22
CA GLY A 475 -0.97 19.89 -3.86
C GLY A 475 -0.78 21.21 -3.11
N LEU A 476 -0.64 22.30 -3.86
CA LEU A 476 -0.38 23.63 -3.30
C LEU A 476 -1.53 24.63 -3.52
N GLY A 477 -2.61 24.16 -4.16
CA GLY A 477 -3.75 25.01 -4.51
C GLY A 477 -3.35 26.12 -5.49
N ASP A 478 -3.89 27.30 -5.26
CA ASP A 478 -3.62 28.50 -6.08
C ASP A 478 -2.41 29.31 -5.59
N GLN A 479 -1.67 28.81 -4.57
CA GLN A 479 -0.55 29.51 -3.94
C GLN A 479 0.78 28.78 -4.20
N PRO A 480 1.59 29.23 -5.19
CA PRO A 480 2.83 28.57 -5.57
C PRO A 480 3.99 28.84 -4.59
N GLU A 481 3.81 29.69 -3.58
CA GLU A 481 4.89 30.17 -2.73
C GLU A 481 5.20 29.17 -1.60
N ILE A 482 6.37 28.55 -1.70
CA ILE A 482 6.94 27.69 -0.67
C ILE A 482 8.02 28.47 0.07
N GLU A 483 7.90 28.64 1.39
CA GLU A 483 8.95 29.25 2.20
C GLU A 483 10.14 28.32 2.38
N ALA A 484 9.86 27.04 2.68
CA ALA A 484 10.87 26.01 2.82
C ALA A 484 10.25 24.60 2.77
N VAL A 485 11.11 23.63 2.53
CA VAL A 485 10.81 22.22 2.81
C VAL A 485 11.68 21.75 3.97
N GLN A 486 11.08 21.15 4.98
CA GLN A 486 11.79 20.49 6.08
C GLN A 486 11.71 19.00 5.91
N VAL A 487 12.84 18.31 6.14
CA VAL A 487 12.92 16.85 6.13
C VAL A 487 13.38 16.39 7.51
N SER A 488 12.59 15.52 8.15
CA SER A 488 13.03 14.73 9.30
C SER A 488 13.44 13.38 8.76
N TRP A 489 14.74 13.10 8.80
CA TRP A 489 15.32 11.86 8.28
C TRP A 489 15.12 10.70 9.26
N PRO A 490 15.15 9.44 8.80
CA PRO A 490 14.99 8.27 9.69
C PRO A 490 16.03 8.18 10.83
N ASP A 491 17.23 8.76 10.66
CA ASP A 491 18.25 8.85 11.71
C ASP A 491 17.97 9.93 12.78
N GLY A 492 16.79 10.58 12.72
CA GLY A 492 16.38 11.66 13.62
C GLY A 492 16.97 13.03 13.28
N SER A 493 17.89 13.15 12.32
CA SER A 493 18.39 14.43 11.87
C SER A 493 17.30 15.22 11.12
N LYS A 494 17.37 16.56 11.19
CA LYS A 494 16.39 17.45 10.56
C LYS A 494 17.11 18.49 9.73
N GLU A 495 16.62 18.69 8.51
CA GLU A 495 17.17 19.67 7.58
C GLU A 495 16.08 20.57 7.00
N ARG A 496 16.49 21.80 6.69
CA ARG A 496 15.64 22.79 6.03
C ARG A 496 16.23 23.15 4.67
N PHE A 497 15.41 23.08 3.64
CA PHE A 497 15.72 23.45 2.28
C PHE A 497 14.95 24.71 1.90
N GLU A 498 15.67 25.77 1.57
CA GLU A 498 15.10 27.05 1.15
C GLU A 498 15.09 27.18 -0.37
N SER A 499 14.25 28.08 -0.89
CA SER A 499 14.16 28.36 -2.34
C SER A 499 13.73 27.16 -3.20
N VAL A 500 12.98 26.22 -2.62
CA VAL A 500 12.35 25.13 -3.37
C VAL A 500 11.25 25.72 -4.26
N LYS A 501 11.23 25.32 -5.53
CA LYS A 501 10.26 25.82 -6.51
C LYS A 501 9.15 24.77 -6.70
N CYS A 502 7.90 25.22 -6.84
CA CYS A 502 6.76 24.40 -7.20
C CYS A 502 6.74 23.97 -8.67
N ASP A 503 5.71 23.22 -9.05
CA ASP A 503 5.40 22.71 -10.39
C ASP A 503 6.52 21.87 -10.99
N ARG A 504 7.09 21.02 -10.13
CA ARG A 504 8.17 20.10 -10.50
C ARG A 504 8.43 19.00 -9.49
N ILE A 505 9.14 17.99 -9.93
CA ILE A 505 9.79 17.01 -9.09
C ILE A 505 11.13 17.61 -8.62
N VAL A 506 11.41 17.59 -7.32
CA VAL A 506 12.68 18.04 -6.73
C VAL A 506 13.36 16.91 -5.99
N THR A 507 14.66 16.78 -6.15
CA THR A 507 15.48 15.84 -5.37
C THR A 507 16.14 16.59 -4.22
N LEU A 508 15.86 16.17 -2.98
CA LEU A 508 16.51 16.69 -1.78
C LEU A 508 17.45 15.64 -1.20
N ARG A 509 18.74 16.02 -1.07
CA ARG A 509 19.79 15.11 -0.60
C ARG A 509 20.12 15.36 0.86
N GLN A 510 20.23 14.28 1.65
CA GLN A 510 20.67 14.35 3.04
C GLN A 510 22.06 15.01 3.12
N GLY A 511 22.22 15.97 4.03
CA GLY A 511 23.47 16.72 4.21
C GLY A 511 23.61 17.97 3.33
N SER A 512 22.66 18.23 2.41
CA SER A 512 22.70 19.43 1.55
C SER A 512 21.81 20.58 2.03
N GLY A 513 20.92 20.31 3.00
CA GLY A 513 20.09 21.31 3.65
C GLY A 513 20.78 21.99 4.82
N LYS A 514 20.11 22.96 5.43
CA LYS A 514 20.54 23.59 6.68
C LYS A 514 20.02 22.76 7.86
N LEU A 515 20.91 22.28 8.71
CA LEU A 515 20.56 21.56 9.93
C LEU A 515 19.68 22.43 10.85
N LEU A 516 18.66 21.81 11.46
CA LEU A 516 17.73 22.42 12.40
C LEU A 516 18.04 22.05 13.84
#